data_c4469632f747d793b3ecf92eaabe93ef
#
_entry.id   c4469632f747d793b3ecf92eaabe93ef
#
_cell.length_a   1.000
_cell.length_b   1.000
_cell.length_c   1.000
_cell.angle_alpha   90.00
_cell.angle_beta   90.00
_cell.angle_gamma   90.00
#
_symmetry.space_group_name_H-M   'P 1'
#
loop_
_entity.id
_entity.type
_entity.pdbx_description
1 polymer ?
#
loop_
_entity_poly.entity_id
_entity_poly.type
_entity_poly.pdbx_seq_one_letter_code
_entity_poly.pdbx_strand_id
1 'polypeptide(L)'
;MIYLTLPELVYIAERATGGKVDIRDPGLLESAAARPRASAFGADAYPDLDSKAAALLHSLARNHALVDGNKRLALGALIAFYGVNGRQLTLTNDAAYDLVMQVAAGQLDSVGEIAAVLEKSTRSRR
;
A
#
# COMPACT_ATOMS: atom_id res chain seq x y z
N MET A 1 -1.59 10.39 -12.50
CA MET A 1 -1.57 9.51 -11.30
C MET A 1 -2.71 8.52 -11.38
N ILE A 2 -2.40 7.24 -11.28
CA ILE A 2 -3.39 6.17 -11.34
C ILE A 2 -3.53 5.59 -9.94
N TYR A 3 -4.77 5.54 -9.44
CA TYR A 3 -5.08 5.02 -8.10
C TYR A 3 -5.70 3.64 -8.20
N LEU A 4 -5.44 2.79 -7.20
CA LEU A 4 -6.09 1.48 -7.10
C LEU A 4 -7.51 1.65 -6.56
N THR A 5 -8.43 0.89 -7.12
CA THR A 5 -9.84 0.89 -6.71
C THR A 5 -10.09 -0.22 -5.68
N LEU A 6 -11.25 -0.18 -5.03
CA LEU A 6 -11.65 -1.25 -4.11
C LEU A 6 -11.69 -2.63 -4.80
N PRO A 7 -12.33 -2.80 -5.98
CA PRO A 7 -12.28 -4.10 -6.66
C PRO A 7 -10.86 -4.57 -6.98
N GLU A 8 -9.97 -3.63 -7.32
CA GLU A 8 -8.57 -3.99 -7.59
C GLU A 8 -7.86 -4.45 -6.33
N LEU A 9 -8.12 -3.83 -5.17
CA LEU A 9 -7.54 -4.28 -3.91
C LEU A 9 -8.02 -5.68 -3.56
N VAL A 10 -9.29 -5.99 -3.77
CA VAL A 10 -9.83 -7.34 -3.53
C VAL A 10 -9.15 -8.34 -4.47
N TYR A 11 -9.01 -8.00 -5.74
CA TYR A 11 -8.32 -8.86 -6.71
C TYR A 11 -6.87 -9.13 -6.30
N ILE A 12 -6.16 -8.09 -5.87
CA ILE A 12 -4.77 -8.21 -5.40
C ILE A 12 -4.72 -9.13 -4.18
N ALA A 13 -5.64 -8.97 -3.23
CA ALA A 13 -5.70 -9.81 -2.05
C ALA A 13 -5.91 -11.28 -2.41
N GLU A 14 -6.80 -11.57 -3.34
CA GLU A 14 -7.07 -12.93 -3.79
C GLU A 14 -5.85 -13.54 -4.48
N ARG A 15 -5.18 -12.77 -5.34
CA ARG A 15 -3.97 -13.24 -6.01
C ARG A 15 -2.83 -13.49 -5.02
N ALA A 16 -2.66 -12.59 -4.06
CA ALA A 16 -1.57 -12.67 -3.09
C ALA A 16 -1.73 -13.82 -2.10
N THR A 17 -2.97 -14.17 -1.77
CA THR A 17 -3.25 -15.24 -0.80
C THR A 17 -3.59 -16.58 -1.44
N GLY A 18 -3.78 -16.61 -2.76
CA GLY A 18 -4.02 -17.83 -3.52
C GLY A 18 -5.48 -18.27 -3.58
N GLY A 19 -6.43 -17.42 -3.19
CA GLY A 19 -7.84 -17.77 -3.23
C GLY A 19 -8.74 -16.66 -2.72
N LYS A 20 -9.98 -16.99 -2.45
CA LYS A 20 -10.93 -16.03 -1.90
C LYS A 20 -10.47 -15.53 -0.54
N VAL A 21 -10.72 -14.26 -0.27
CA VAL A 21 -10.38 -13.63 1.00
C VAL A 21 -11.66 -13.32 1.78
N ASP A 22 -11.55 -13.41 3.11
CA ASP A 22 -12.62 -13.01 4.00
C ASP A 22 -12.39 -11.56 4.40
N ILE A 23 -13.30 -10.69 4.00
CA ILE A 23 -13.22 -9.27 4.31
C ILE A 23 -13.91 -9.04 5.64
N ARG A 24 -13.11 -8.59 6.64
CA ARG A 24 -13.63 -8.30 7.96
C ARG A 24 -14.36 -6.95 7.97
N ASP A 25 -13.82 -5.96 7.26
CA ASP A 25 -14.37 -4.61 7.24
C ASP A 25 -14.16 -3.97 5.86
N PRO A 26 -15.19 -4.00 5.00
CA PRO A 26 -15.08 -3.39 3.66
C PRO A 26 -14.80 -1.89 3.71
N GLY A 27 -15.30 -1.19 4.74
CA GLY A 27 -15.07 0.25 4.90
C GLY A 27 -13.60 0.58 5.09
N LEU A 28 -12.84 -0.28 5.75
CA LEU A 28 -11.40 -0.10 5.90
C LEU A 28 -10.66 -0.28 4.57
N LEU A 29 -11.11 -1.18 3.70
CA LEU A 29 -10.56 -1.31 2.35
C LEU A 29 -10.86 -0.06 1.51
N GLU A 30 -12.08 0.45 1.58
CA GLU A 30 -12.45 1.67 0.87
C GLU A 30 -11.63 2.86 1.36
N SER A 31 -11.45 3.00 2.68
CA SER A 31 -10.61 4.04 3.26
C SER A 31 -9.17 3.96 2.77
N ALA A 32 -8.62 2.76 2.72
CA ALA A 32 -7.26 2.55 2.24
C ALA A 32 -7.12 2.94 0.77
N ALA A 33 -8.09 2.56 -0.06
CA ALA A 33 -8.09 2.90 -1.49
C ALA A 33 -8.19 4.43 -1.69
N ALA A 34 -8.96 5.11 -0.87
CA ALA A 34 -9.18 6.55 -0.99
C ALA A 34 -8.02 7.39 -0.43
N ARG A 35 -7.28 6.87 0.55
CA ARG A 35 -6.27 7.66 1.26
C ARG A 35 -5.21 8.30 0.37
N PRO A 36 -4.63 7.61 -0.62
CA PRO A 36 -3.61 8.24 -1.46
C PRO A 36 -4.07 9.49 -2.21
N ARG A 37 -5.37 9.60 -2.48
CA ARG A 37 -5.92 10.77 -3.17
C ARG A 37 -6.53 11.80 -2.24
N ALA A 38 -6.37 11.66 -0.93
CA ALA A 38 -6.93 12.58 0.04
C ALA A 38 -6.42 14.01 -0.18
N SER A 39 -7.28 14.98 0.02
CA SER A 39 -6.93 16.38 -0.09
C SER A 39 -7.37 17.13 1.16
N ALA A 40 -6.68 18.25 1.44
CA ALA A 40 -7.01 19.14 2.54
C ALA A 40 -6.75 20.57 2.07
N PHE A 41 -7.71 21.45 2.30
CA PHE A 41 -7.59 22.88 1.96
C PHE A 41 -7.22 23.09 0.49
N GLY A 42 -7.76 22.29 -0.43
CA GLY A 42 -7.55 22.43 -1.86
C GLY A 42 -6.23 21.87 -2.39
N ALA A 43 -5.46 21.18 -1.55
CA ALA A 43 -4.19 20.58 -1.95
C ALA A 43 -4.14 19.10 -1.57
N ASP A 44 -3.33 18.32 -2.30
CA ASP A 44 -3.13 16.91 -1.98
C ASP A 44 -2.52 16.77 -0.59
N ALA A 45 -3.10 15.90 0.24
CA ALA A 45 -2.54 15.58 1.55
C ALA A 45 -1.19 14.86 1.41
N TYR A 46 -1.05 14.06 0.35
CA TYR A 46 0.18 13.34 0.03
C TYR A 46 0.59 13.76 -1.39
N PRO A 47 1.52 14.72 -1.53
CA PRO A 47 1.72 15.40 -2.82
C PRO A 47 2.52 14.60 -3.86
N ASP A 48 3.34 13.63 -3.44
CA ASP A 48 4.16 12.85 -4.37
C ASP A 48 3.81 11.37 -4.33
N LEU A 49 4.33 10.62 -5.31
CA LEU A 49 4.01 9.20 -5.44
C LEU A 49 4.44 8.40 -4.21
N ASP A 50 5.62 8.69 -3.65
CA ASP A 50 6.13 7.93 -2.51
C ASP A 50 5.29 8.17 -1.26
N SER A 51 4.84 9.39 -1.03
CA SER A 51 3.92 9.71 0.07
C SER A 51 2.57 9.02 -0.10
N LYS A 52 2.06 8.97 -1.32
CA LYS A 52 0.81 8.28 -1.63
C LYS A 52 0.95 6.78 -1.42
N ALA A 53 2.05 6.20 -1.88
CA ALA A 53 2.34 4.78 -1.69
C ALA A 53 2.50 4.44 -0.21
N ALA A 54 3.17 5.31 0.55
CA ALA A 54 3.33 5.15 1.99
C ALA A 54 1.99 5.19 2.72
N ALA A 55 1.10 6.10 2.34
CA ALA A 55 -0.24 6.19 2.93
C ALA A 55 -1.05 4.93 2.67
N LEU A 56 -1.00 4.40 1.44
CA LEU A 56 -1.66 3.15 1.08
C LEU A 56 -1.12 1.99 1.91
N LEU A 57 0.19 1.83 1.94
CA LEU A 57 0.86 0.76 2.69
C LEU A 57 0.50 0.83 4.17
N HIS A 58 0.58 2.02 4.77
CA HIS A 58 0.28 2.22 6.18
C HIS A 58 -1.14 1.77 6.51
N SER A 59 -2.13 2.20 5.72
CA SER A 59 -3.52 1.83 5.93
C SER A 59 -3.72 0.32 5.83
N LEU A 60 -3.22 -0.31 4.76
CA LEU A 60 -3.44 -1.74 4.52
C LEU A 60 -2.74 -2.61 5.55
N ALA A 61 -1.54 -2.23 5.98
CA ALA A 61 -0.77 -3.01 6.95
C ALA A 61 -1.33 -2.87 8.38
N ARG A 62 -1.93 -1.72 8.71
CA ARG A 62 -2.34 -1.42 10.09
C ARG A 62 -3.82 -1.63 10.37
N ASN A 63 -4.69 -1.50 9.37
CA ASN A 63 -6.13 -1.44 9.61
C ASN A 63 -6.83 -2.79 9.71
N HIS A 64 -6.18 -3.88 9.34
CA HIS A 64 -6.74 -5.23 9.42
C HIS A 64 -8.12 -5.36 8.77
N ALA A 65 -8.24 -4.91 7.53
CA ALA A 65 -9.50 -4.97 6.78
C ALA A 65 -9.91 -6.41 6.42
N LEU A 66 -8.95 -7.33 6.33
CA LEU A 66 -9.19 -8.75 6.08
C LEU A 66 -9.10 -9.53 7.37
N VAL A 67 -9.74 -10.70 7.41
CA VAL A 67 -9.56 -11.65 8.52
C VAL A 67 -8.12 -12.14 8.55
N ASP A 68 -7.56 -12.46 7.36
CA ASP A 68 -6.18 -12.91 7.20
C ASP A 68 -5.65 -12.41 5.87
N GLY A 69 -4.33 -12.29 5.75
CA GLY A 69 -3.68 -11.88 4.50
C GLY A 69 -3.44 -10.39 4.37
N ASN A 70 -3.61 -9.61 5.44
CA ASN A 70 -3.42 -8.14 5.39
C ASN A 70 -2.02 -7.73 4.95
N LYS A 71 -0.98 -8.41 5.42
CA LYS A 71 0.40 -8.08 5.06
C LYS A 71 0.68 -8.40 3.59
N ARG A 72 0.13 -9.52 3.10
CA ARG A 72 0.26 -9.90 1.69
C ARG A 72 -0.47 -8.92 0.78
N LEU A 73 -1.67 -8.50 1.19
CA LEU A 73 -2.40 -7.46 0.47
C LEU A 73 -1.59 -6.16 0.44
N ALA A 74 -1.05 -5.75 1.57
CA ALA A 74 -0.28 -4.51 1.67
C ALA A 74 0.91 -4.51 0.72
N LEU A 75 1.67 -5.61 0.68
CA LEU A 75 2.81 -5.73 -0.23
C LEU A 75 2.36 -5.78 -1.69
N GLY A 76 1.35 -6.57 -2.01
CA GLY A 76 0.82 -6.67 -3.37
C GLY A 76 0.30 -5.34 -3.89
N ALA A 77 -0.42 -4.60 -3.05
CA ALA A 77 -0.96 -3.29 -3.41
C ALA A 77 0.16 -2.26 -3.61
N LEU A 78 1.20 -2.31 -2.77
CA LEU A 78 2.35 -1.43 -2.92
C LEU A 78 3.03 -1.64 -4.28
N ILE A 79 3.29 -2.90 -4.62
CA ILE A 79 3.91 -3.25 -5.90
C ILE A 79 3.03 -2.80 -7.07
N ALA A 80 1.73 -3.08 -7.00
CA ALA A 80 0.78 -2.73 -8.06
C ALA A 80 0.64 -1.22 -8.22
N PHE A 81 0.57 -0.47 -7.12
CA PHE A 81 0.44 0.98 -7.18
C PHE A 81 1.65 1.63 -7.85
N TYR A 82 2.85 1.20 -7.47
CA TYR A 82 4.05 1.68 -8.16
C TYR A 82 4.04 1.26 -9.62
N GLY A 83 3.69 -0.01 -9.90
CA GLY A 83 3.69 -0.54 -11.25
C GLY A 83 2.81 0.24 -12.22
N VAL A 84 1.59 0.58 -11.83
CA VAL A 84 0.67 1.34 -12.69
C VAL A 84 1.10 2.81 -12.85
N ASN A 85 1.99 3.27 -11.98
CA ASN A 85 2.53 4.63 -12.04
C ASN A 85 3.98 4.68 -12.54
N GLY A 86 4.42 3.63 -13.21
CA GLY A 86 5.71 3.62 -13.91
C GLY A 86 6.94 3.36 -13.05
N ARG A 87 6.77 2.81 -11.86
CA ARG A 87 7.88 2.51 -10.96
C ARG A 87 7.88 1.03 -10.57
N GLN A 88 9.02 0.53 -10.14
CA GLN A 88 9.11 -0.81 -9.55
C GLN A 88 10.00 -0.79 -8.31
N LEU A 89 9.68 -1.65 -7.36
CA LEU A 89 10.49 -1.81 -6.16
C LEU A 89 11.83 -2.44 -6.52
N THR A 90 12.89 -1.95 -5.89
CA THR A 90 14.25 -2.51 -6.02
C THR A 90 14.59 -3.45 -4.87
N LEU A 91 13.72 -3.55 -3.88
CA LEU A 91 13.91 -4.44 -2.75
C LEU A 91 13.74 -5.90 -3.17
N THR A 92 14.49 -6.80 -2.53
CA THR A 92 14.22 -8.22 -2.64
C THR A 92 12.84 -8.52 -2.03
N ASN A 93 12.25 -9.68 -2.34
CA ASN A 93 10.98 -10.08 -1.75
C ASN A 93 11.05 -10.09 -0.22
N ASP A 94 12.14 -10.61 0.34
CA ASP A 94 12.32 -10.66 1.79
C ASP A 94 12.41 -9.26 2.40
N ALA A 95 13.19 -8.37 1.80
CA ALA A 95 13.34 -6.99 2.29
C ALA A 95 12.03 -6.22 2.18
N ALA A 96 11.28 -6.42 1.10
CA ALA A 96 9.97 -5.79 0.92
C ALA A 96 8.97 -6.28 1.97
N TYR A 97 8.96 -7.59 2.25
CA TYR A 97 8.10 -8.15 3.28
C TYR A 97 8.48 -7.65 4.67
N ASP A 98 9.79 -7.55 4.96
CA ASP A 98 10.28 -6.99 6.21
C ASP A 98 9.81 -5.55 6.41
N LEU A 99 9.80 -4.75 5.35
CA LEU A 99 9.26 -3.39 5.41
C LEU A 99 7.78 -3.40 5.80
N VAL A 100 6.99 -4.26 5.18
CA VAL A 100 5.56 -4.40 5.51
C VAL A 100 5.40 -4.83 6.97
N MET A 101 6.22 -5.76 7.45
CA MET A 101 6.20 -6.22 8.84
C MET A 101 6.49 -5.07 9.81
N GLN A 102 7.47 -4.23 9.51
CA GLN A 102 7.82 -3.09 10.34
C GLN A 102 6.67 -2.09 10.43
N VAL A 103 5.99 -1.83 9.30
CA VAL A 103 4.82 -0.95 9.29
C VAL A 103 3.68 -1.58 10.08
N ALA A 104 3.40 -2.86 9.86
CA ALA A 104 2.33 -3.58 10.55
C ALA A 104 2.54 -3.60 12.07
N ALA A 105 3.80 -3.72 12.52
CA ALA A 105 4.15 -3.74 13.94
C ALA A 105 4.26 -2.34 14.58
N GLY A 106 4.13 -1.28 13.78
CA GLY A 106 4.22 0.09 14.30
C GLY A 106 5.65 0.60 14.49
N GLN A 107 6.64 -0.13 14.00
CA GLN A 107 8.04 0.31 14.08
C GLN A 107 8.33 1.45 13.10
N LEU A 108 7.68 1.44 11.94
CA LEU A 108 7.61 2.55 11.01
C LEU A 108 6.16 2.98 10.96
N ASP A 109 5.82 4.06 11.64
CA ASP A 109 4.42 4.39 11.88
C ASP A 109 3.95 5.69 11.23
N SER A 110 4.83 6.54 10.77
CA SER A 110 4.43 7.76 10.06
C SER A 110 4.56 7.58 8.55
N VAL A 111 3.66 8.22 7.80
CA VAL A 111 3.73 8.24 6.35
C VAL A 111 5.08 8.81 5.89
N GLY A 112 5.58 9.84 6.56
CA GLY A 112 6.87 10.46 6.22
C GLY A 112 8.04 9.50 6.35
N GLU A 113 8.08 8.71 7.42
CA GLU A 113 9.15 7.71 7.62
C GLU A 113 9.08 6.61 6.56
N ILE A 114 7.87 6.13 6.27
CA ILE A 114 7.67 5.10 5.25
C ILE A 114 8.06 5.63 3.87
N ALA A 115 7.62 6.84 3.54
CA ALA A 115 7.93 7.48 2.25
C ALA A 115 9.43 7.65 2.05
N ALA A 116 10.17 7.99 3.10
CA ALA A 116 11.63 8.13 3.04
C ALA A 116 12.32 6.82 2.67
N VAL A 117 11.82 5.70 3.18
CA VAL A 117 12.34 4.37 2.81
C VAL A 117 11.98 4.05 1.36
N LEU A 118 10.74 4.29 0.97
CA LEU A 118 10.25 3.98 -0.37
C LEU A 118 10.96 4.79 -1.45
N GLU A 119 11.29 6.04 -1.16
CA GLU A 119 12.00 6.91 -2.10
C GLU A 119 13.31 6.28 -2.58
N LYS A 120 14.00 5.57 -1.70
CA LYS A 120 15.27 4.90 -2.00
C LYS A 120 15.10 3.50 -2.54
N SER A 121 13.87 3.01 -2.63
CA SER A 121 13.58 1.59 -2.86
C SER A 121 12.84 1.34 -4.18
N THR A 122 12.80 2.34 -5.06
CA THR A 122 12.16 2.20 -6.37
C THR A 122 13.05 2.75 -7.47
N ARG A 123 12.75 2.31 -8.69
CA ARG A 123 13.36 2.84 -9.90
C ARG A 123 12.31 2.92 -11.00
N SER A 124 12.63 3.65 -12.08
CA SER A 124 11.77 3.73 -13.25
C SER A 124 11.52 2.34 -13.81
N ARG A 125 10.29 2.06 -14.17
CA ARG A 125 9.90 0.80 -14.79
C ARG A 125 10.03 0.93 -16.29
N ARG A 126 11.10 0.37 -16.83
CA ARG A 126 11.41 0.47 -18.27
C ARG A 126 11.56 -0.90 -18.87
#